data_eb8b752c876825d2a87d6ff76c156692
#
_entry.id   eb8b752c876825d2a87d6ff76c156692
#
_cell.length_a   1.000
_cell.length_b   1.000
_cell.length_c   1.000
_cell.angle_alpha   90.00
_cell.angle_beta   90.00
_cell.angle_gamma   90.00
#
_symmetry.space_group_name_H-M   'P 1'
#
loop_
_entity.id
_entity.type
_entity.pdbx_description
1 polymer ?
#
loop_
_entity_poly.entity_id
_entity_poly.type
_entity_poly.pdbx_seq_one_letter_code
_entity_poly.pdbx_strand_id
1 'polypeptide(L)'
;GEIGEVVICMFGPTSDQYALLHRGTRCRKMHSSYRSTFRTIGGIPLAMVGDDFTYLSDDSRRRDRSRKARVDTAYEDRTTILYYYPGMKPDLVDALVEKGYRGIVIAGTGLGHVNKPLYPALQRAVAAGVHVVMTVQTLWGFAQMYVYDTGRDLLDIGIVPLDNMLPETALMKLCWVLGHTDDHVEVMRMMQHPVNHEITEREP
;
A
#
# COMPACT_ATOMS: atom_id res chain seq x y z
N GLY A 1 -1.66 25.75 -8.89
CA GLY A 1 -2.19 25.15 -7.67
C GLY A 1 -1.16 25.10 -6.54
N GLU A 2 -1.61 25.06 -5.31
CA GLU A 2 -0.76 25.05 -4.11
C GLU A 2 -0.76 23.66 -3.45
N ILE A 3 -0.69 22.58 -4.27
CA ILE A 3 -0.61 21.20 -3.77
C ILE A 3 0.84 20.86 -3.44
N GLY A 4 1.08 20.43 -2.20
CA GLY A 4 2.37 20.01 -1.67
C GLY A 4 2.50 18.48 -1.55
N GLU A 5 1.98 17.75 -2.53
CA GLU A 5 2.00 16.29 -2.60
C GLU A 5 2.56 15.79 -3.92
N VAL A 6 2.98 14.53 -3.96
CA VAL A 6 3.29 13.84 -5.22
C VAL A 6 1.98 13.37 -5.86
N VAL A 7 1.73 13.81 -7.07
CA VAL A 7 0.48 13.54 -7.78
C VAL A 7 0.73 13.01 -9.19
N ILE A 8 -0.22 12.25 -9.69
CA ILE A 8 -0.32 11.84 -11.10
C ILE A 8 -1.41 12.68 -11.74
N CYS A 9 -1.04 13.45 -12.77
CA CYS A 9 -1.95 14.27 -13.55
C CYS A 9 -2.27 13.53 -14.86
N MET A 10 -3.51 13.09 -15.01
CA MET A 10 -3.93 12.33 -16.20
C MET A 10 -5.36 12.69 -16.61
N PHE A 11 -5.68 12.40 -17.87
CA PHE A 11 -6.97 12.71 -18.47
C PHE A 11 -8.17 12.29 -17.61
N GLY A 12 -9.20 13.13 -17.62
CA GLY A 12 -10.48 12.85 -17.01
C GLY A 12 -11.22 11.69 -17.68
N PRO A 13 -12.27 11.16 -17.02
CA PRO A 13 -12.93 9.91 -17.44
C PRO A 13 -13.50 9.91 -18.87
N THR A 14 -14.02 11.03 -19.34
CA THR A 14 -14.78 11.10 -20.60
C THR A 14 -14.23 12.14 -21.58
N SER A 15 -13.20 12.87 -21.21
CA SER A 15 -12.73 14.03 -21.97
C SER A 15 -11.22 14.22 -21.83
N ASP A 16 -10.59 14.74 -22.87
CA ASP A 16 -9.26 15.30 -22.88
C ASP A 16 -9.24 16.83 -22.64
N GLN A 17 -10.40 17.43 -22.40
CA GLN A 17 -10.52 18.85 -22.06
C GLN A 17 -10.06 19.15 -20.61
N TYR A 18 -9.99 18.14 -19.76
CA TYR A 18 -9.48 18.28 -18.40
C TYR A 18 -8.70 17.05 -17.95
N ALA A 19 -7.83 17.25 -16.98
CA ALA A 19 -7.10 16.21 -16.28
C ALA A 19 -7.51 16.15 -14.81
N LEU A 20 -7.28 15.02 -14.17
CA LEU A 20 -7.46 14.84 -12.75
C LEU A 20 -6.10 14.68 -12.06
N LEU A 21 -5.95 15.28 -10.90
CA LEU A 21 -4.79 15.11 -10.02
C LEU A 21 -5.09 13.99 -9.01
N HIS A 22 -4.46 12.86 -9.21
CA HIS A 22 -4.56 11.71 -8.33
C HIS A 22 -3.41 11.73 -7.31
N ARG A 23 -3.71 11.54 -6.01
CA ARG A 23 -2.67 11.36 -4.98
C ARG A 23 -1.84 10.11 -5.30
N GLY A 24 -0.50 10.22 -5.29
CA GLY A 24 0.39 9.15 -5.70
C GLY A 24 0.24 7.87 -4.88
N THR A 25 -0.01 7.99 -3.58
CA THR A 25 -0.20 6.84 -2.67
C THR A 25 -1.54 6.11 -2.85
N ARG A 26 -2.49 6.72 -3.55
CA ARG A 26 -3.85 6.18 -3.78
C ARG A 26 -4.17 6.01 -5.27
N CYS A 27 -3.20 6.14 -6.13
CA CYS A 27 -3.42 6.10 -7.58
C CYS A 27 -3.02 4.75 -8.16
N ARG A 28 -3.90 4.17 -8.97
CA ARG A 28 -3.60 2.94 -9.70
C ARG A 28 -3.97 3.06 -11.17
N LYS A 29 -3.12 2.48 -12.03
CA LYS A 29 -3.42 2.31 -13.44
C LYS A 29 -4.35 1.13 -13.63
N MET A 30 -5.57 1.38 -14.11
CA MET A 30 -6.65 0.40 -14.22
C MET A 30 -6.77 -0.25 -15.59
N HIS A 31 -6.18 0.37 -16.61
CA HIS A 31 -6.26 -0.11 -17.98
C HIS A 31 -4.94 0.14 -18.69
N SER A 32 -4.54 -0.73 -19.61
CA SER A 32 -3.28 -0.62 -20.33
C SER A 32 -3.18 0.59 -21.25
N SER A 33 -4.29 1.01 -21.86
CA SER A 33 -4.29 2.01 -22.92
C SER A 33 -5.50 2.96 -22.97
N TYR A 34 -6.41 2.91 -21.98
CA TYR A 34 -7.56 3.81 -21.97
C TYR A 34 -7.18 5.22 -21.48
N ARG A 35 -7.88 6.28 -21.93
CA ARG A 35 -7.53 7.66 -21.56
C ARG A 35 -7.62 7.90 -20.05
N SER A 36 -8.74 7.57 -19.42
CA SER A 36 -8.92 7.65 -17.98
C SER A 36 -8.37 6.40 -17.26
N THR A 37 -7.18 5.99 -17.65
CA THR A 37 -6.60 4.74 -17.17
C THR A 37 -6.18 4.80 -15.70
N PHE A 38 -5.83 5.99 -15.19
CA PHE A 38 -5.49 6.17 -13.79
C PHE A 38 -6.72 6.50 -12.97
N ARG A 39 -6.81 5.92 -11.77
CA ARG A 39 -7.92 6.14 -10.83
C ARG A 39 -7.39 6.35 -9.43
N THR A 40 -8.03 7.25 -8.71
CA THR A 40 -7.90 7.29 -7.24
C THR A 40 -8.70 6.15 -6.66
N ILE A 41 -8.09 5.35 -5.80
CA ILE A 41 -8.69 4.19 -5.14
C ILE A 41 -8.95 4.53 -3.67
N GLY A 42 -10.16 4.22 -3.19
CA GLY A 42 -10.57 4.49 -1.81
C GLY A 42 -10.57 5.98 -1.43
N GLY A 43 -10.80 6.85 -2.41
CA GLY A 43 -10.82 8.29 -2.23
C GLY A 43 -11.30 9.02 -3.48
N ILE A 44 -11.16 10.34 -3.51
CA ILE A 44 -11.47 11.18 -4.67
C ILE A 44 -10.18 11.85 -5.19
N PRO A 45 -10.12 12.23 -6.47
CA PRO A 45 -9.01 13.04 -6.99
C PRO A 45 -8.88 14.36 -6.23
N LEU A 46 -7.66 14.88 -6.09
CA LEU A 46 -7.40 16.13 -5.34
C LEU A 46 -7.91 17.36 -6.06
N ALA A 47 -7.79 17.38 -7.38
CA ALA A 47 -8.21 18.51 -8.19
C ALA A 47 -8.49 18.10 -9.64
N MET A 48 -9.24 18.95 -10.31
CA MET A 48 -9.43 18.96 -11.75
C MET A 48 -8.65 20.11 -12.36
N VAL A 49 -8.00 19.87 -13.49
CA VAL A 49 -7.19 20.83 -14.25
C VAL A 49 -7.68 20.86 -15.69
N GLY A 50 -8.22 21.98 -16.09
CA GLY A 50 -8.62 22.31 -17.46
C GLY A 50 -8.16 23.74 -17.75
N ASP A 51 -9.03 24.54 -18.32
CA ASP A 51 -8.81 25.98 -18.42
C ASP A 51 -8.68 26.61 -17.03
N ASP A 52 -9.43 26.07 -16.08
CA ASP A 52 -9.36 26.42 -14.65
C ASP A 52 -8.79 25.30 -13.80
N PHE A 53 -8.34 25.66 -12.58
CA PHE A 53 -7.90 24.72 -11.56
C PHE A 53 -8.93 24.67 -10.43
N THR A 54 -9.59 23.51 -10.29
CA THR A 54 -10.64 23.30 -9.28
C THR A 54 -10.22 22.22 -8.29
N TYR A 55 -10.18 22.57 -7.00
CA TYR A 55 -10.00 21.56 -5.93
C TYR A 55 -11.27 20.71 -5.81
N LEU A 56 -11.08 19.39 -5.75
CA LEU A 56 -12.17 18.40 -5.56
C LEU A 56 -12.15 17.85 -4.12
N SER A 57 -11.02 17.95 -3.44
CA SER A 57 -10.84 17.50 -2.07
C SER A 57 -10.22 18.59 -1.22
N ASP A 58 -10.74 18.77 -0.01
CA ASP A 58 -10.22 19.73 0.97
C ASP A 58 -9.04 19.17 1.78
N ASP A 59 -8.78 17.86 1.72
CA ASP A 59 -7.73 17.20 2.49
C ASP A 59 -6.36 17.22 1.81
N SER A 60 -6.20 17.96 0.71
CA SER A 60 -4.93 18.10 0.03
C SER A 60 -3.92 18.88 0.88
N ARG A 61 -2.71 18.32 1.05
CA ARG A 61 -1.62 19.05 1.69
C ARG A 61 -1.27 20.28 0.86
N ARG A 62 -1.25 21.42 1.50
CA ARG A 62 -0.86 22.68 0.84
C ARG A 62 0.65 22.81 0.78
N ARG A 63 1.13 23.49 -0.26
CA ARG A 63 2.54 23.80 -0.41
C ARG A 63 3.00 24.71 0.75
N ASP A 64 4.00 24.27 1.48
CA ASP A 64 4.66 25.05 2.51
C ASP A 64 5.96 25.65 1.95
N ARG A 65 5.96 26.96 1.73
CA ARG A 65 7.11 27.69 1.14
C ARG A 65 8.23 27.95 2.17
N SER A 66 7.97 27.76 3.45
CA SER A 66 8.97 27.87 4.52
C SER A 66 9.84 26.61 4.63
N ARG A 67 9.38 25.48 4.11
CA ARG A 67 10.09 24.19 4.16
C ARG A 67 10.96 24.00 2.92
N LYS A 68 12.18 23.52 3.17
CA LYS A 68 13.04 23.00 2.09
C LYS A 68 12.80 21.49 1.92
N ALA A 69 12.78 21.04 0.68
CA ALA A 69 12.74 19.62 0.38
C ALA A 69 14.00 18.94 0.98
N ARG A 70 13.79 17.81 1.62
CA ARG A 70 14.86 16.92 2.10
C ARG A 70 14.77 15.61 1.31
N VAL A 71 15.90 15.15 0.83
CA VAL A 71 16.00 13.87 0.18
C VAL A 71 16.23 12.83 1.27
N ASP A 72 15.42 11.77 1.24
CA ASP A 72 15.54 10.59 2.08
C ASP A 72 15.53 9.38 1.16
N THR A 73 16.68 8.72 1.05
CA THR A 73 16.93 7.60 0.13
C THR A 73 17.19 6.29 0.84
N ALA A 74 16.99 6.24 2.16
CA ALA A 74 17.10 4.99 2.90
C ALA A 74 16.05 3.99 2.36
N TYR A 75 16.52 2.79 2.00
CA TYR A 75 15.69 1.85 1.24
C TYR A 75 16.24 0.43 1.39
N GLU A 76 15.38 -0.54 1.71
CA GLU A 76 15.71 -1.96 1.72
C GLU A 76 15.11 -2.64 0.48
N ASP A 77 15.97 -3.09 -0.42
CA ASP A 77 15.57 -3.70 -1.69
C ASP A 77 15.17 -5.18 -1.57
N ARG A 78 15.57 -5.87 -0.48
CA ARG A 78 15.14 -7.23 -0.18
C ARG A 78 13.76 -7.26 0.47
N THR A 79 12.82 -6.61 -0.20
CA THR A 79 11.41 -6.53 0.15
C THR A 79 10.59 -6.91 -1.08
N THR A 80 9.52 -7.66 -0.90
CA THR A 80 8.73 -8.16 -2.03
C THR A 80 7.24 -8.13 -1.75
N ILE A 81 6.45 -8.31 -2.82
CA ILE A 81 5.00 -8.46 -2.75
C ILE A 81 4.60 -9.84 -3.29
N LEU A 82 3.76 -10.53 -2.55
CA LEU A 82 3.13 -11.79 -2.95
C LEU A 82 1.63 -11.57 -3.15
N TYR A 83 1.18 -11.64 -4.39
CA TYR A 83 -0.25 -11.77 -4.69
C TYR A 83 -0.67 -13.21 -4.45
N TYR A 84 -1.41 -13.44 -3.36
CA TYR A 84 -1.87 -14.77 -3.01
C TYR A 84 -2.83 -15.34 -4.07
N TYR A 85 -2.68 -16.61 -4.38
CA TYR A 85 -3.60 -17.38 -5.23
C TYR A 85 -3.87 -18.77 -4.62
N PRO A 86 -5.06 -19.35 -4.85
CA PRO A 86 -5.37 -20.70 -4.38
C PRO A 86 -4.36 -21.73 -4.88
N GLY A 87 -3.81 -22.53 -3.96
CA GLY A 87 -2.77 -23.49 -4.28
C GLY A 87 -1.33 -22.98 -4.24
N MET A 88 -1.11 -21.71 -3.83
CA MET A 88 0.23 -21.19 -3.55
C MET A 88 0.96 -22.12 -2.58
N LYS A 89 2.20 -22.45 -2.91
CA LYS A 89 3.01 -23.39 -2.13
C LYS A 89 3.82 -22.67 -1.05
N PRO A 90 3.98 -23.28 0.14
CA PRO A 90 4.78 -22.70 1.24
C PRO A 90 6.23 -22.47 0.89
N ASP A 91 6.83 -23.27 0.01
CA ASP A 91 8.22 -23.16 -0.43
C ASP A 91 8.56 -21.82 -1.09
N LEU A 92 7.57 -21.11 -1.64
CA LEU A 92 7.76 -19.73 -2.12
C LEU A 92 8.15 -18.78 -0.98
N VAL A 93 7.51 -18.91 0.18
CA VAL A 93 7.83 -18.10 1.36
C VAL A 93 9.18 -18.53 1.94
N ASP A 94 9.42 -19.85 2.06
CA ASP A 94 10.69 -20.38 2.56
C ASP A 94 11.87 -19.92 1.69
N ALA A 95 11.72 -19.94 0.36
CA ALA A 95 12.75 -19.46 -0.57
C ALA A 95 13.07 -17.96 -0.38
N LEU A 96 12.08 -17.13 -0.07
CA LEU A 96 12.33 -15.72 0.24
C LEU A 96 13.17 -15.56 1.51
N VAL A 97 12.85 -16.31 2.56
CA VAL A 97 13.65 -16.33 3.80
C VAL A 97 15.07 -16.77 3.53
N GLU A 98 15.27 -17.88 2.80
CA GLU A 98 16.60 -18.39 2.42
C GLU A 98 17.43 -17.40 1.59
N LYS A 99 16.76 -16.58 0.77
CA LYS A 99 17.40 -15.52 -0.03
C LYS A 99 17.65 -14.23 0.76
N GLY A 100 17.32 -14.20 2.03
CA GLY A 100 17.57 -13.07 2.92
C GLY A 100 16.62 -11.89 2.70
N TYR A 101 15.40 -12.14 2.24
CA TYR A 101 14.38 -11.10 2.20
C TYR A 101 14.01 -10.67 3.62
N ARG A 102 13.84 -9.37 3.80
CA ARG A 102 13.54 -8.74 5.09
C ARG A 102 12.09 -8.32 5.24
N GLY A 103 11.40 -8.13 4.13
CA GLY A 103 10.01 -7.69 4.11
C GLY A 103 9.18 -8.44 3.07
N ILE A 104 7.96 -8.81 3.45
CA ILE A 104 6.98 -9.43 2.58
C ILE A 104 5.64 -8.71 2.75
N VAL A 105 5.14 -8.12 1.68
CA VAL A 105 3.75 -7.66 1.58
C VAL A 105 2.93 -8.78 0.98
N ILE A 106 1.90 -9.24 1.68
CA ILE A 106 0.94 -10.19 1.12
C ILE A 106 -0.31 -9.44 0.67
N ALA A 107 -0.65 -9.53 -0.60
CA ALA A 107 -1.94 -9.15 -1.10
C ALA A 107 -2.88 -10.36 -0.99
N GLY A 108 -3.63 -10.43 0.12
CA GLY A 108 -4.53 -11.53 0.44
C GLY A 108 -5.88 -11.44 -0.27
N THR A 109 -6.68 -12.48 -0.18
CA THR A 109 -8.05 -12.49 -0.70
C THR A 109 -9.04 -11.96 0.33
N GLY A 110 -10.16 -11.40 -0.14
CA GLY A 110 -11.23 -10.89 0.72
C GLY A 110 -10.74 -9.90 1.76
N LEU A 111 -10.91 -10.20 3.02
CA LEU A 111 -10.50 -9.36 4.16
C LEU A 111 -9.04 -9.54 4.60
N GLY A 112 -8.17 -10.03 3.72
CA GLY A 112 -6.76 -10.28 4.02
C GLY A 112 -6.50 -11.72 4.46
N HIS A 113 -6.86 -12.69 3.60
CA HIS A 113 -6.70 -14.11 3.91
C HIS A 113 -5.78 -14.82 2.93
N VAL A 114 -5.11 -15.83 3.43
CA VAL A 114 -4.41 -16.87 2.69
C VAL A 114 -4.85 -18.25 3.23
N ASN A 115 -4.54 -19.32 2.52
CA ASN A 115 -4.91 -20.67 2.97
C ASN A 115 -4.00 -21.18 4.12
N LYS A 116 -4.57 -22.00 4.99
CA LYS A 116 -3.87 -22.57 6.16
C LYS A 116 -2.54 -23.28 5.85
N PRO A 117 -2.36 -23.98 4.71
CA PRO A 117 -1.06 -24.58 4.37
C PRO A 117 0.11 -23.59 4.31
N LEU A 118 -0.12 -22.29 4.12
CA LEU A 118 0.94 -21.27 4.15
C LEU A 118 1.34 -20.86 5.57
N TYR A 119 0.51 -21.08 6.58
CA TYR A 119 0.75 -20.58 7.94
C TYR A 119 2.08 -21.02 8.55
N PRO A 120 2.49 -22.30 8.45
CA PRO A 120 3.79 -22.70 8.99
C PRO A 120 4.98 -21.99 8.33
N ALA A 121 4.93 -21.71 7.03
CA ALA A 121 6.00 -20.97 6.35
C ALA A 121 6.00 -19.50 6.74
N LEU A 122 4.84 -18.87 6.87
CA LEU A 122 4.72 -17.50 7.37
C LEU A 122 5.22 -17.37 8.82
N GLN A 123 4.91 -18.35 9.66
CA GLN A 123 5.41 -18.40 11.03
C GLN A 123 6.94 -18.52 11.08
N ARG A 124 7.54 -19.36 10.22
CA ARG A 124 9.01 -19.44 10.08
C ARG A 124 9.59 -18.12 9.60
N ALA A 125 8.96 -17.45 8.63
CA ALA A 125 9.43 -16.16 8.13
C ALA A 125 9.44 -15.11 9.24
N VAL A 126 8.36 -14.97 10.00
CA VAL A 126 8.29 -14.04 11.13
C VAL A 126 9.31 -14.41 12.22
N ALA A 127 9.45 -15.70 12.56
CA ALA A 127 10.44 -16.17 13.53
C ALA A 127 11.88 -15.94 13.07
N ALA A 128 12.14 -15.89 11.76
CA ALA A 128 13.43 -15.53 11.17
C ALA A 128 13.67 -14.01 11.08
N GLY A 129 12.75 -13.18 11.61
CA GLY A 129 12.86 -11.72 11.60
C GLY A 129 12.39 -11.05 10.30
N VAL A 130 11.70 -11.77 9.42
CA VAL A 130 11.08 -11.16 8.23
C VAL A 130 9.80 -10.45 8.63
N HIS A 131 9.68 -9.19 8.24
CA HIS A 131 8.48 -8.37 8.49
C HIS A 131 7.40 -8.69 7.47
N VAL A 132 6.31 -9.32 7.91
CA VAL A 132 5.20 -9.71 7.04
C VAL A 132 3.99 -8.83 7.32
N VAL A 133 3.50 -8.16 6.27
CA VAL A 133 2.33 -7.29 6.34
C VAL A 133 1.26 -7.75 5.35
N MET A 134 -0.01 -7.50 5.67
CA MET A 134 -1.16 -7.93 4.90
C MET A 134 -1.91 -6.75 4.31
N THR A 135 -2.14 -6.78 3.02
CA THR A 135 -3.12 -5.96 2.31
C THR A 135 -4.13 -6.83 1.59
N VAL A 136 -5.01 -6.25 0.81
CA VAL A 136 -6.02 -7.00 0.04
C VAL A 136 -5.79 -6.83 -1.47
N GLN A 137 -6.17 -7.86 -2.25
CA GLN A 137 -6.11 -7.80 -3.71
C GLN A 137 -7.21 -6.94 -4.32
N THR A 138 -8.31 -6.81 -3.58
CA THR A 138 -9.41 -5.92 -3.97
C THR A 138 -8.93 -4.47 -3.94
N LEU A 139 -9.40 -3.68 -4.89
CA LEU A 139 -9.01 -2.27 -4.98
C LEU A 139 -9.69 -1.40 -3.93
N TRP A 140 -10.87 -1.78 -3.51
CA TRP A 140 -11.64 -1.15 -2.45
C TRP A 140 -11.86 -2.13 -1.32
N GLY A 141 -12.00 -1.61 -0.11
CA GLY A 141 -12.19 -2.35 1.12
C GLY A 141 -10.91 -2.45 1.96
N PHE A 142 -11.02 -3.16 3.06
CA PHE A 142 -10.05 -3.16 4.15
C PHE A 142 -9.57 -4.56 4.48
N ALA A 143 -8.31 -4.70 4.88
CA ALA A 143 -7.77 -5.89 5.52
C ALA A 143 -8.31 -6.00 6.95
N GLN A 144 -9.51 -6.58 7.11
CA GLN A 144 -10.17 -6.74 8.40
C GLN A 144 -10.00 -8.17 8.94
N MET A 145 -8.77 -8.49 9.31
CA MET A 145 -8.37 -9.83 9.72
C MET A 145 -9.01 -10.31 11.05
N TYR A 146 -9.69 -9.42 11.77
CA TYR A 146 -10.36 -9.76 13.05
C TYR A 146 -11.70 -10.48 12.88
N VAL A 147 -12.29 -10.46 11.69
CA VAL A 147 -13.66 -10.95 11.43
C VAL A 147 -13.75 -12.47 11.50
N TYR A 148 -12.79 -13.18 10.92
CA TYR A 148 -12.78 -14.64 10.85
C TYR A 148 -11.61 -15.25 11.63
N ASP A 149 -11.78 -16.50 12.07
CA ASP A 149 -10.74 -17.26 12.77
C ASP A 149 -9.45 -17.33 11.98
N THR A 150 -9.55 -17.58 10.67
CA THR A 150 -8.39 -17.63 9.76
C THR A 150 -7.60 -16.33 9.71
N GLY A 151 -8.25 -15.18 9.88
CA GLY A 151 -7.57 -13.90 9.99
C GLY A 151 -6.88 -13.73 11.35
N ARG A 152 -7.56 -14.12 12.44
CA ARG A 152 -6.98 -14.10 13.79
C ARG A 152 -5.77 -15.00 13.92
N ASP A 153 -5.81 -16.21 13.33
CA ASP A 153 -4.66 -17.10 13.28
C ASP A 153 -3.43 -16.41 12.65
N LEU A 154 -3.63 -15.59 11.60
CA LEU A 154 -2.55 -14.84 10.95
C LEU A 154 -2.03 -13.68 11.83
N LEU A 155 -2.92 -13.01 12.57
CA LEU A 155 -2.53 -11.99 13.56
C LEU A 155 -1.68 -12.61 14.68
N ASP A 156 -2.04 -13.80 15.14
CA ASP A 156 -1.30 -14.53 16.19
C ASP A 156 0.09 -14.97 15.68
N ILE A 157 0.27 -15.18 14.39
CA ILE A 157 1.58 -15.42 13.77
C ILE A 157 2.44 -14.14 13.79
N GLY A 158 1.85 -12.96 13.91
CA GLY A 158 2.53 -11.65 13.88
C GLY A 158 2.42 -10.93 12.55
N ILE A 159 1.48 -11.31 11.70
CA ILE A 159 1.21 -10.61 10.44
C ILE A 159 0.34 -9.39 10.73
N VAL A 160 0.71 -8.24 10.19
CA VAL A 160 0.07 -6.95 10.50
C VAL A 160 -0.79 -6.47 9.34
N PRO A 161 -2.10 -6.22 9.57
CA PRO A 161 -2.99 -5.66 8.56
C PRO A 161 -2.67 -4.19 8.30
N LEU A 162 -2.79 -3.80 7.03
CA LEU A 162 -2.56 -2.43 6.55
C LEU A 162 -3.84 -1.76 6.05
N ASP A 163 -4.96 -2.13 6.62
CA ASP A 163 -6.27 -1.56 6.30
C ASP A 163 -6.55 -1.53 4.78
N ASN A 164 -6.79 -0.35 4.21
CA ASN A 164 -7.03 -0.17 2.79
C ASN A 164 -5.82 0.37 2.01
N MET A 165 -4.61 0.17 2.52
CA MET A 165 -3.39 0.53 1.79
C MET A 165 -3.26 -0.31 0.53
N LEU A 166 -3.00 0.33 -0.61
CA LEU A 166 -2.76 -0.39 -1.86
C LEU A 166 -1.50 -1.26 -1.77
N PRO A 167 -1.50 -2.46 -2.35
CA PRO A 167 -0.35 -3.37 -2.27
C PRO A 167 0.96 -2.75 -2.74
N GLU A 168 0.94 -1.99 -3.83
CA GLU A 168 2.12 -1.33 -4.37
C GLU A 168 2.64 -0.23 -3.44
N THR A 169 1.73 0.50 -2.82
CA THR A 169 2.08 1.53 -1.82
C THR A 169 2.66 0.88 -0.57
N ALA A 170 2.07 -0.23 -0.12
CA ALA A 170 2.56 -1.00 1.01
C ALA A 170 3.99 -1.51 0.77
N LEU A 171 4.27 -2.02 -0.44
CA LEU A 171 5.62 -2.45 -0.82
C LEU A 171 6.62 -1.30 -0.72
N MET A 172 6.33 -0.16 -1.34
CA MET A 172 7.25 0.98 -1.33
C MET A 172 7.43 1.56 0.07
N LYS A 173 6.37 1.59 0.87
CA LYS A 173 6.44 2.02 2.26
C LYS A 173 7.28 1.06 3.11
N LEU A 174 7.11 -0.26 2.96
CA LEU A 174 7.88 -1.25 3.70
C LEU A 174 9.36 -1.20 3.34
N CYS A 175 9.70 -1.04 2.06
CA CYS A 175 11.07 -0.81 1.62
C CYS A 175 11.70 0.41 2.30
N TRP A 176 10.97 1.52 2.35
CA TRP A 176 11.43 2.75 3.00
C TRP A 176 11.55 2.58 4.51
N VAL A 177 10.56 2.00 5.17
CA VAL A 177 10.57 1.74 6.62
C VAL A 177 11.76 0.87 7.00
N LEU A 178 11.99 -0.24 6.30
CA LEU A 178 13.11 -1.15 6.56
C LEU A 178 14.49 -0.55 6.23
N GLY A 179 14.52 0.51 5.43
CA GLY A 179 15.73 1.30 5.23
C GLY A 179 16.07 2.18 6.44
N HIS A 180 15.14 2.39 7.38
CA HIS A 180 15.33 3.24 8.56
C HIS A 180 15.49 2.47 9.86
N THR A 181 14.83 1.31 9.99
CA THR A 181 14.81 0.50 11.20
C THR A 181 14.55 -0.96 10.90
N ASP A 182 15.07 -1.84 11.74
CA ASP A 182 14.76 -3.27 11.78
C ASP A 182 14.08 -3.69 13.11
N ASP A 183 13.84 -2.73 13.98
CA ASP A 183 13.05 -2.98 15.19
C ASP A 183 11.60 -3.28 14.82
N HIS A 184 11.14 -4.47 15.17
CA HIS A 184 9.82 -4.96 14.76
C HIS A 184 8.67 -4.05 15.21
N VAL A 185 8.74 -3.54 16.44
CA VAL A 185 7.67 -2.69 16.99
C VAL A 185 7.62 -1.36 16.22
N GLU A 186 8.79 -0.79 15.94
CA GLU A 186 8.87 0.46 15.21
C GLU A 186 8.47 0.29 13.74
N VAL A 187 8.88 -0.81 13.08
CA VAL A 187 8.43 -1.15 11.73
C VAL A 187 6.90 -1.20 11.66
N MET A 188 6.26 -1.94 12.57
CA MET A 188 4.80 -2.06 12.59
C MET A 188 4.12 -0.73 12.87
N ARG A 189 4.63 0.05 13.83
CA ARG A 189 4.13 1.39 14.11
C ARG A 189 4.20 2.30 12.88
N MET A 190 5.34 2.32 12.18
CA MET A 190 5.53 3.13 10.99
C MET A 190 4.64 2.67 9.83
N MET A 191 4.47 1.36 9.65
CA MET A 191 3.61 0.82 8.59
C MET A 191 2.14 1.18 8.78
N GLN A 192 1.63 1.16 10.01
CA GLN A 192 0.23 1.46 10.33
C GLN A 192 -0.06 2.96 10.48
N HIS A 193 0.98 3.80 10.65
CA HIS A 193 0.79 5.25 10.74
C HIS A 193 0.81 5.89 9.34
N PRO A 194 -0.29 6.51 8.88
CA PRO A 194 -0.33 7.12 7.55
C PRO A 194 0.60 8.34 7.45
N VAL A 195 1.44 8.36 6.43
CA VAL A 195 2.36 9.46 6.12
C VAL A 195 1.74 10.44 5.13
N ASN A 196 1.06 9.90 4.12
CA ASN A 196 0.43 10.69 3.07
C ASN A 196 -0.87 10.06 2.56
N HIS A 197 -1.82 9.83 3.48
CA HIS A 197 -3.17 9.30 3.20
C HIS A 197 -3.17 7.93 2.50
N GLU A 198 -2.13 7.13 2.64
CA GLU A 198 -2.08 5.76 2.11
C GLU A 198 -2.98 4.78 2.87
N ILE A 199 -3.40 5.17 4.08
CA ILE A 199 -4.49 4.54 4.85
C ILE A 199 -5.54 5.62 5.09
N THR A 200 -6.82 5.27 4.95
CA THR A 200 -7.96 6.15 5.23
C THR A 200 -8.96 5.43 6.12
N GLU A 201 -9.67 6.19 6.96
CA GLU A 201 -10.68 5.63 7.86
C GLU A 201 -11.94 5.15 7.14
N ARG A 202 -12.23 5.75 5.98
CA ARG A 202 -13.42 5.49 5.18
C ARG A 202 -13.08 5.57 3.70
N GLU A 203 -13.86 4.85 2.92
CA GLU A 203 -13.89 4.98 1.46
C GLU A 203 -15.21 5.64 1.04
N PRO A 204 -15.19 6.52 0.00
CA PRO A 204 -16.41 7.16 -0.51
C PRO A 204 -17.38 6.18 -1.17
#